data_232e24ead4ff218cea52726f4dca48b9
#
_entry.id   232e24ead4ff218cea52726f4dca48b9
#
_cell.length_a   1.000
_cell.length_b   1.000
_cell.length_c   1.000
_cell.angle_alpha   90.00
_cell.angle_beta   90.00
_cell.angle_gamma   90.00
#
_symmetry.space_group_name_H-M   'P 1'
#
loop_
_entity.id
_entity.type
_entity.pdbx_description
1 polymer ?
#
loop_
_entity_poly.entity_id
_entity_poly.type
_entity_poly.pdbx_seq_one_letter_code
_entity_poly.pdbx_strand_id
1 'polypeptide(L)'
;PVITGQAHISGDGWKDSQNTEELLGTTGQKKGIEAVKLNVGTVGNQFTGGIEYQAHVQDVGWQNWTNTGNIAGTTGQSKHIEAMRIRLTGEVAQYADVYYRMHVANFGWLGWAKNGQDAGTSGYGYQVEAMQIKLVPKNTAAPGSTANAFKKAPPRIVNDMQIRANMYSSSTPYLILVNRSTHRVGIFRGWQGNWQSIQY
;
A
#
# COMPACT_ATOMS: atom_id res chain seq x y z
N PRO A 1 7.44 -19.52 -16.81
CA PRO A 1 7.39 -18.06 -16.89
C PRO A 1 7.93 -17.43 -15.61
N VAL A 2 8.56 -16.27 -15.73
CA VAL A 2 9.08 -15.50 -14.60
C VAL A 2 8.50 -14.09 -14.66
N ILE A 3 8.29 -13.50 -13.50
CA ILE A 3 7.88 -12.08 -13.42
C ILE A 3 9.15 -11.26 -13.21
N THR A 4 9.31 -10.25 -14.05
CA THR A 4 10.34 -9.22 -13.87
C THR A 4 9.70 -7.88 -13.56
N GLY A 5 10.42 -7.01 -12.88
CA GLY A 5 9.89 -5.71 -12.51
C GLY A 5 10.96 -4.63 -12.39
N GLN A 6 10.52 -3.39 -12.53
CA GLN A 6 11.26 -2.19 -12.21
C GLN A 6 10.54 -1.44 -11.11
N ALA A 7 11.27 -0.91 -10.14
CA ALA A 7 10.74 -0.01 -9.12
C ALA A 7 11.32 1.39 -9.29
N HIS A 8 10.47 2.40 -9.17
CA HIS A 8 10.86 3.80 -8.96
C HIS A 8 10.96 4.03 -7.45
N ILE A 9 12.16 4.30 -6.98
CA ILE A 9 12.46 4.44 -5.55
C ILE A 9 12.65 5.91 -5.23
N SER A 10 12.06 6.34 -4.13
CA SER A 10 12.15 7.73 -3.66
C SER A 10 13.60 8.18 -3.53
N GLY A 11 13.93 9.28 -4.20
CA GLY A 11 15.27 9.85 -4.25
C GLY A 11 16.26 9.17 -5.20
N ASP A 12 15.97 7.96 -5.69
CA ASP A 12 16.86 7.17 -6.55
C ASP A 12 16.36 7.02 -8.00
N GLY A 13 15.04 7.19 -8.23
CA GLY A 13 14.42 7.00 -9.53
C GLY A 13 14.23 5.53 -9.91
N TRP A 14 14.06 5.27 -11.21
CA TRP A 14 13.89 3.93 -11.76
C TRP A 14 15.15 3.09 -11.62
N LYS A 15 14.98 1.87 -11.10
CA LYS A 15 16.02 0.84 -11.04
C LYS A 15 15.91 -0.08 -12.25
N ASP A 16 16.99 -0.81 -12.54
CA ASP A 16 17.00 -1.81 -13.59
C ASP A 16 15.97 -2.92 -13.33
N SER A 17 15.54 -3.56 -14.42
CA SER A 17 14.61 -4.66 -14.33
C SER A 17 15.24 -5.86 -13.59
N GLN A 18 14.53 -6.39 -12.61
CA GLN A 18 14.97 -7.48 -11.74
C GLN A 18 13.98 -8.64 -11.77
N ASN A 19 14.45 -9.85 -11.44
CA ASN A 19 13.57 -10.96 -11.10
C ASN A 19 12.86 -10.64 -9.78
N THR A 20 11.53 -10.65 -9.79
CA THR A 20 10.72 -10.26 -8.63
C THR A 20 10.65 -11.34 -7.56
N GLU A 21 11.14 -12.54 -7.81
CA GLU A 21 11.19 -13.62 -6.80
C GLU A 21 12.19 -13.31 -5.68
N GLU A 22 13.26 -12.59 -5.99
CA GLU A 22 14.26 -12.18 -5.02
C GLU A 22 13.81 -10.94 -4.25
N LEU A 23 13.97 -9.78 -4.83
CA LEU A 23 13.63 -8.51 -4.21
C LEU A 23 13.40 -7.44 -5.27
N LEU A 24 12.26 -6.76 -5.21
CA LEU A 24 12.02 -5.54 -5.96
C LEU A 24 11.88 -4.39 -4.97
N GLY A 25 12.80 -3.43 -5.02
CA GLY A 25 12.90 -2.34 -4.04
C GLY A 25 14.11 -2.48 -3.12
N THR A 26 14.03 -1.93 -1.90
CA THR A 26 15.13 -1.94 -0.93
C THR A 26 14.60 -2.23 0.48
N THR A 27 15.44 -2.84 1.32
CA THR A 27 15.15 -2.98 2.75
C THR A 27 16.22 -2.28 3.58
N GLY A 28 15.84 -1.76 4.75
CA GLY A 28 16.78 -1.10 5.67
C GLY A 28 17.24 0.31 5.27
N GLN A 29 16.79 0.82 4.11
CA GLN A 29 17.18 2.15 3.60
C GLN A 29 16.12 3.22 3.87
N LYS A 30 14.94 2.84 4.38
CA LYS A 30 13.79 3.74 4.62
C LYS A 30 13.35 4.50 3.37
N LYS A 31 13.51 3.89 2.18
CA LYS A 31 13.12 4.45 0.90
C LYS A 31 11.87 3.76 0.40
N GLY A 32 10.84 4.54 0.11
CA GLY A 32 9.58 4.02 -0.42
C GLY A 32 9.63 3.77 -1.93
N ILE A 33 8.88 2.79 -2.38
CA ILE A 33 8.56 2.61 -3.80
C ILE A 33 7.44 3.58 -4.16
N GLU A 34 7.65 4.39 -5.19
CA GLU A 34 6.67 5.37 -5.68
C GLU A 34 5.89 4.83 -6.89
N ALA A 35 6.53 4.01 -7.71
CA ALA A 35 5.91 3.38 -8.87
C ALA A 35 6.59 2.06 -9.22
N VAL A 36 5.87 1.20 -9.95
CA VAL A 36 6.38 -0.06 -10.48
C VAL A 36 5.94 -0.29 -11.91
N LYS A 37 6.74 -1.08 -12.64
CA LYS A 37 6.38 -1.74 -13.90
C LYS A 37 6.63 -3.22 -13.73
N LEU A 38 5.65 -4.05 -14.09
CA LEU A 38 5.77 -5.50 -14.00
C LEU A 38 5.57 -6.14 -15.38
N ASN A 39 6.37 -7.16 -15.67
CA ASN A 39 6.28 -7.93 -16.90
C ASN A 39 6.25 -9.43 -16.58
N VAL A 40 5.50 -10.17 -17.36
CA VAL A 40 5.56 -11.64 -17.38
C VAL A 40 6.39 -12.04 -18.59
N GLY A 41 7.55 -12.63 -18.32
CA GLY A 41 8.38 -13.25 -19.35
C GLY A 41 7.88 -14.65 -19.66
N THR A 42 7.70 -14.96 -20.94
CA THR A 42 7.42 -16.32 -21.39
C THR A 42 8.74 -17.07 -21.58
N VAL A 43 9.01 -18.05 -20.74
CA VAL A 43 10.04 -19.03 -21.05
C VAL A 43 9.41 -20.03 -22.02
N GLY A 44 9.80 -19.99 -23.29
CA GLY A 44 9.45 -20.99 -24.29
C GLY A 44 8.09 -20.82 -24.98
N ASN A 45 7.51 -19.64 -25.05
CA ASN A 45 6.25 -19.35 -25.78
C ASN A 45 5.08 -20.32 -25.47
N GLN A 46 5.02 -20.89 -24.29
CA GLN A 46 4.05 -21.95 -23.98
C GLN A 46 2.65 -21.42 -23.63
N PHE A 47 2.52 -20.20 -23.14
CA PHE A 47 1.22 -19.64 -22.74
C PHE A 47 1.08 -18.17 -23.14
N THR A 48 -0.10 -17.82 -23.62
CA THR A 48 -0.49 -16.42 -23.86
C THR A 48 -1.07 -15.82 -22.57
N GLY A 49 -0.91 -14.53 -22.40
CA GLY A 49 -1.47 -13.82 -21.25
C GLY A 49 -0.53 -12.75 -20.74
N GLY A 50 -0.88 -12.20 -19.62
CA GLY A 50 -0.17 -11.07 -19.03
C GLY A 50 -0.38 -10.98 -17.52
N ILE A 51 0.05 -9.86 -17.00
CA ILE A 51 -0.13 -9.45 -15.62
C ILE A 51 -0.87 -8.13 -15.57
N GLU A 52 -1.85 -8.04 -14.70
CA GLU A 52 -2.52 -6.80 -14.34
C GLU A 52 -2.26 -6.48 -12.88
N TYR A 53 -2.10 -5.23 -12.58
CA TYR A 53 -1.80 -4.77 -11.23
C TYR A 53 -2.36 -3.38 -10.94
N GLN A 54 -2.56 -3.12 -9.66
CA GLN A 54 -3.11 -1.88 -9.11
C GLN A 54 -2.24 -1.43 -7.94
N ALA A 55 -1.93 -0.15 -7.85
CA ALA A 55 -1.29 0.45 -6.68
C ALA A 55 -2.30 1.23 -5.84
N HIS A 56 -2.21 1.10 -4.52
CA HIS A 56 -2.77 2.04 -3.56
C HIS A 56 -1.69 3.05 -3.22
N VAL A 57 -1.93 4.31 -3.59
CA VAL A 57 -0.95 5.39 -3.47
C VAL A 57 -1.37 6.33 -2.34
N GLN A 58 -0.41 6.79 -1.59
CA GLN A 58 -0.59 7.77 -0.51
C GLN A 58 -1.44 8.97 -0.98
N ASP A 59 -2.47 9.31 -0.21
CA ASP A 59 -3.41 10.41 -0.46
C ASP A 59 -4.21 10.34 -1.78
N VAL A 60 -4.08 9.24 -2.52
CA VAL A 60 -4.80 8.99 -3.78
C VAL A 60 -5.74 7.79 -3.63
N GLY A 61 -5.31 6.74 -2.93
CA GLY A 61 -6.02 5.48 -2.82
C GLY A 61 -5.71 4.52 -3.96
N TRP A 62 -6.63 3.57 -4.21
CA TRP A 62 -6.48 2.60 -5.29
C TRP A 62 -6.61 3.26 -6.66
N GLN A 63 -5.58 3.12 -7.48
CA GLN A 63 -5.61 3.51 -8.89
C GLN A 63 -6.40 2.49 -9.73
N ASN A 64 -6.61 2.77 -11.01
CA ASN A 64 -7.16 1.79 -11.94
C ASN A 64 -6.17 0.64 -12.17
N TRP A 65 -6.71 -0.53 -12.59
CA TRP A 65 -5.88 -1.63 -13.06
C TRP A 65 -5.06 -1.21 -14.27
N THR A 66 -3.81 -1.59 -14.28
CA THR A 66 -2.91 -1.43 -15.44
C THR A 66 -2.32 -2.76 -15.86
N ASN A 67 -1.78 -2.82 -17.08
CA ASN A 67 -1.33 -4.05 -17.71
C ASN A 67 0.20 -4.15 -17.74
N THR A 68 0.67 -5.32 -18.16
CA THR A 68 2.08 -5.62 -18.42
C THR A 68 2.86 -4.42 -18.96
N GLY A 69 3.94 -4.05 -18.29
CA GLY A 69 4.88 -3.00 -18.68
C GLY A 69 4.44 -1.55 -18.43
N ASN A 70 3.18 -1.32 -18.07
CA ASN A 70 2.69 0.02 -17.75
C ASN A 70 2.97 0.41 -16.29
N ILE A 71 2.91 1.69 -16.00
CA ILE A 71 3.19 2.21 -14.66
C ILE A 71 1.98 2.05 -13.74
N ALA A 72 2.17 1.47 -12.55
CA ALA A 72 1.30 1.63 -11.39
C ALA A 72 2.05 2.44 -10.32
N GLY A 73 1.37 3.36 -9.69
CA GLY A 73 1.97 4.34 -8.77
C GLY A 73 2.13 5.71 -9.40
N THR A 74 3.00 6.54 -8.86
CA THR A 74 3.26 7.91 -9.34
C THR A 74 4.76 8.17 -9.42
N THR A 75 5.17 9.09 -10.30
CA THR A 75 6.54 9.59 -10.37
C THR A 75 6.53 11.12 -10.27
N GLY A 76 7.54 11.69 -9.61
CA GLY A 76 7.68 13.15 -9.47
C GLY A 76 6.64 13.81 -8.55
N GLN A 77 5.88 13.03 -7.77
CA GLN A 77 4.86 13.56 -6.86
C GLN A 77 5.22 13.33 -5.39
N SER A 78 6.35 12.68 -5.11
CA SER A 78 6.78 12.31 -3.74
C SER A 78 5.70 11.52 -2.96
N LYS A 79 4.93 10.69 -3.68
CA LYS A 79 3.88 9.83 -3.12
C LYS A 79 4.28 8.39 -3.28
N HIS A 80 4.31 7.67 -2.18
CA HIS A 80 4.69 6.27 -2.16
C HIS A 80 3.50 5.33 -2.34
N ILE A 81 3.79 4.12 -2.77
CA ILE A 81 2.85 3.00 -2.77
C ILE A 81 2.70 2.49 -1.33
N GLU A 82 1.47 2.25 -0.91
CA GLU A 82 1.13 1.68 0.41
C GLU A 82 0.68 0.23 0.30
N ALA A 83 0.06 -0.16 -0.82
CA ALA A 83 -0.38 -1.52 -1.10
C ALA A 83 -0.49 -1.79 -2.60
N MET A 84 -0.56 -3.07 -2.95
CA MET A 84 -0.77 -3.53 -4.33
C MET A 84 -1.75 -4.69 -4.41
N ARG A 85 -2.37 -4.82 -5.59
CA ARG A 85 -3.09 -6.00 -6.08
C ARG A 85 -2.43 -6.44 -7.37
N ILE A 86 -2.24 -7.74 -7.55
CA ILE A 86 -1.60 -8.30 -8.73
C ILE A 86 -2.36 -9.55 -9.16
N ARG A 87 -2.69 -9.68 -10.44
CA ARG A 87 -3.33 -10.87 -11.00
C ARG A 87 -2.79 -11.21 -12.37
N LEU A 88 -2.90 -12.47 -12.73
CA LEU A 88 -2.60 -12.95 -14.07
C LEU A 88 -3.84 -12.84 -14.96
N THR A 89 -3.63 -12.69 -16.27
CA THR A 89 -4.69 -12.65 -17.28
C THR A 89 -4.38 -13.61 -18.42
N GLY A 90 -5.41 -13.96 -19.19
CA GLY A 90 -5.27 -14.87 -20.33
C GLY A 90 -5.00 -16.32 -19.93
N GLU A 91 -4.35 -17.04 -20.82
CA GLU A 91 -4.10 -18.47 -20.65
C GLU A 91 -3.22 -18.79 -19.45
N VAL A 92 -2.19 -17.99 -19.19
CA VAL A 92 -1.27 -18.19 -18.04
C VAL A 92 -2.02 -18.26 -16.71
N ALA A 93 -3.14 -17.56 -16.56
CA ALA A 93 -3.96 -17.57 -15.34
C ALA A 93 -4.65 -18.92 -15.09
N GLN A 94 -4.74 -19.79 -16.09
CA GLN A 94 -5.32 -21.13 -15.96
C GLN A 94 -4.31 -22.13 -15.40
N TYR A 95 -3.02 -21.91 -15.64
CA TYR A 95 -1.94 -22.84 -15.28
C TYR A 95 -1.06 -22.37 -14.13
N ALA A 96 -1.16 -21.10 -13.75
CA ALA A 96 -0.34 -20.51 -12.70
C ALA A 96 -1.16 -19.66 -11.72
N ASP A 97 -0.60 -19.52 -10.53
CA ASP A 97 -1.03 -18.55 -9.51
C ASP A 97 0.10 -17.55 -9.26
N VAL A 98 -0.25 -16.31 -9.02
CA VAL A 98 0.71 -15.27 -8.59
C VAL A 98 0.56 -15.02 -7.10
N TYR A 99 1.65 -15.19 -6.36
CA TYR A 99 1.75 -14.78 -4.95
C TYR A 99 2.65 -13.58 -4.83
N TYR A 100 2.33 -12.68 -3.91
CA TYR A 100 3.14 -11.49 -3.65
C TYR A 100 3.00 -11.04 -2.21
N ARG A 101 4.06 -10.40 -1.71
CA ARG A 101 4.09 -9.81 -0.36
C ARG A 101 4.85 -8.50 -0.38
N MET A 102 4.56 -7.65 0.61
CA MET A 102 5.15 -6.33 0.77
C MET A 102 5.99 -6.24 2.03
N HIS A 103 7.15 -5.60 1.93
CA HIS A 103 7.89 -5.07 3.06
C HIS A 103 7.43 -3.63 3.28
N VAL A 104 6.81 -3.38 4.43
CA VAL A 104 6.19 -2.09 4.74
C VAL A 104 6.93 -1.45 5.89
N ALA A 105 7.17 -0.15 5.80
CA ALA A 105 7.79 0.62 6.89
C ALA A 105 7.06 0.35 8.21
N ASN A 106 7.80 0.20 9.29
CA ASN A 106 7.36 -0.11 10.65
C ASN A 106 6.73 -1.51 10.85
N PHE A 107 6.39 -2.26 9.80
CA PHE A 107 5.85 -3.62 9.90
C PHE A 107 6.81 -4.70 9.41
N GLY A 108 7.75 -4.36 8.52
CA GLY A 108 8.57 -5.35 7.85
C GLY A 108 7.78 -6.17 6.82
N TRP A 109 8.18 -7.41 6.60
CA TRP A 109 7.51 -8.31 5.67
C TRP A 109 6.13 -8.73 6.20
N LEU A 110 5.10 -8.47 5.40
CA LEU A 110 3.75 -8.98 5.61
C LEU A 110 3.59 -10.38 4.99
N GLY A 111 2.43 -10.99 5.21
CA GLY A 111 2.09 -12.29 4.62
C GLY A 111 1.92 -12.24 3.10
N TRP A 112 1.82 -13.41 2.49
CA TRP A 112 1.60 -13.58 1.06
C TRP A 112 0.12 -13.40 0.70
N ALA A 113 -0.14 -12.54 -0.27
CA ALA A 113 -1.42 -12.42 -0.96
C ALA A 113 -1.38 -13.20 -2.28
N LYS A 114 -2.54 -13.50 -2.86
CA LYS A 114 -2.71 -14.31 -4.06
C LYS A 114 -3.70 -13.68 -5.04
N ASN A 115 -3.40 -13.69 -6.33
CA ASN A 115 -4.37 -13.49 -7.42
C ASN A 115 -5.37 -12.33 -7.22
N GLY A 116 -4.89 -11.12 -7.07
CA GLY A 116 -5.72 -9.92 -6.94
C GLY A 116 -6.14 -9.56 -5.51
N GLN A 117 -5.73 -10.32 -4.50
CA GLN A 117 -5.92 -9.96 -3.10
C GLN A 117 -5.08 -8.73 -2.74
N ASP A 118 -5.47 -8.01 -1.70
CA ASP A 118 -4.73 -6.87 -1.19
C ASP A 118 -3.43 -7.32 -0.50
N ALA A 119 -2.32 -6.64 -0.78
CA ALA A 119 -1.05 -6.81 -0.07
C ALA A 119 -0.45 -5.45 0.30
N GLY A 120 -0.05 -5.27 1.55
CA GLY A 120 0.47 -3.99 2.05
C GLY A 120 -0.41 -3.38 3.13
N THR A 121 -0.58 -2.08 3.10
CA THR A 121 -1.37 -1.36 4.12
C THR A 121 -2.26 -0.29 3.50
N SER A 122 -3.27 0.17 4.25
CA SER A 122 -4.00 1.40 3.94
C SER A 122 -4.36 2.16 5.20
N GLY A 123 -4.31 3.49 5.11
CA GLY A 123 -4.67 4.40 6.20
C GLY A 123 -3.62 4.56 7.30
N TYR A 124 -2.48 3.88 7.22
CA TYR A 124 -1.33 4.08 8.11
C TYR A 124 -0.38 5.18 7.61
N GLY A 125 -0.39 5.50 6.32
CA GLY A 125 0.61 6.36 5.71
C GLY A 125 2.00 5.70 5.64
N TYR A 126 2.08 4.37 5.67
CA TYR A 126 3.33 3.62 5.65
C TYR A 126 3.68 3.16 4.24
N GLN A 127 4.89 3.50 3.81
CA GLN A 127 5.40 3.16 2.49
C GLN A 127 5.74 1.67 2.34
N VAL A 128 5.48 1.13 1.16
CA VAL A 128 6.10 -0.11 0.70
C VAL A 128 7.54 0.19 0.33
N GLU A 129 8.49 -0.52 0.92
CA GLU A 129 9.93 -0.35 0.69
C GLU A 129 10.47 -1.42 -0.26
N ALA A 130 9.89 -2.61 -0.21
CA ALA A 130 10.22 -3.72 -1.09
C ALA A 130 9.03 -4.65 -1.31
N MET A 131 9.10 -5.43 -2.36
CA MET A 131 8.14 -6.50 -2.65
C MET A 131 8.84 -7.74 -3.19
N GLN A 132 8.17 -8.87 -3.02
CA GLN A 132 8.48 -10.13 -3.68
C GLN A 132 7.24 -10.63 -4.40
N ILE A 133 7.41 -11.13 -5.63
CA ILE A 133 6.33 -11.66 -6.45
C ILE A 133 6.79 -12.99 -7.00
N LYS A 134 6.00 -14.05 -6.80
CA LYS A 134 6.31 -15.41 -7.26
C LYS A 134 5.19 -15.95 -8.13
N LEU A 135 5.60 -16.53 -9.23
CA LEU A 135 4.72 -17.29 -10.11
C LEU A 135 4.90 -18.79 -9.80
N VAL A 136 3.81 -19.45 -9.47
CA VAL A 136 3.84 -20.88 -9.12
C VAL A 136 2.80 -21.65 -9.93
N PRO A 137 2.95 -22.97 -10.14
CA PRO A 137 1.92 -23.78 -10.77
C PRO A 137 0.57 -23.62 -10.06
N LYS A 138 -0.50 -23.73 -10.84
CA LYS A 138 -1.88 -23.56 -10.32
C LYS A 138 -2.12 -24.48 -9.12
N ASN A 139 -2.80 -23.93 -8.10
CA ASN A 139 -3.13 -24.63 -6.86
C ASN A 139 -1.93 -25.05 -5.99
N THR A 140 -0.75 -24.53 -6.27
CA THR A 140 0.40 -24.72 -5.37
C THR A 140 0.16 -23.95 -4.05
N ALA A 141 0.65 -24.53 -2.96
CA ALA A 141 0.60 -23.89 -1.65
C ALA A 141 1.36 -22.54 -1.66
N ALA A 142 0.96 -21.63 -0.78
CA ALA A 142 1.64 -20.34 -0.64
C ALA A 142 3.13 -20.53 -0.27
N PRO A 143 4.03 -19.64 -0.75
CA PRO A 143 5.47 -19.71 -0.43
C PRO A 143 5.81 -19.47 1.05
N GLY A 144 4.82 -19.16 1.87
CA GLY A 144 4.96 -18.91 3.29
C GLY A 144 3.63 -18.47 3.91
N SER A 145 3.69 -17.91 5.11
CA SER A 145 2.48 -17.45 5.81
C SER A 145 1.68 -16.44 4.99
N THR A 146 0.38 -16.65 4.92
CA THR A 146 -0.59 -15.72 4.30
C THR A 146 -1.24 -14.80 5.32
N ALA A 147 -0.92 -14.96 6.60
CA ALA A 147 -1.48 -14.13 7.65
C ALA A 147 -1.05 -12.67 7.52
N ASN A 148 -2.00 -11.77 7.70
CA ASN A 148 -1.75 -10.33 7.62
C ASN A 148 -1.09 -9.86 6.30
N ALA A 149 -1.47 -10.43 5.17
CA ALA A 149 -1.01 -9.94 3.86
C ALA A 149 -1.38 -8.47 3.63
N PHE A 150 -2.51 -8.05 4.18
CA PHE A 150 -2.97 -6.67 4.16
C PHE A 150 -3.40 -6.21 5.55
N LYS A 151 -3.02 -4.97 5.91
CA LYS A 151 -3.44 -4.31 7.14
C LYS A 151 -4.11 -2.98 6.84
N LYS A 152 -5.34 -2.84 7.32
CA LYS A 152 -6.06 -1.56 7.28
C LYS A 152 -5.95 -0.89 8.64
N ALA A 153 -5.60 0.39 8.64
CA ALA A 153 -5.63 1.17 9.87
C ALA A 153 -7.06 1.17 10.45
N PRO A 154 -7.18 1.08 11.77
CA PRO A 154 -8.48 1.27 12.38
C PRO A 154 -9.04 2.63 11.93
N PRO A 155 -10.36 2.75 11.76
CA PRO A 155 -10.95 4.03 11.44
C PRO A 155 -10.47 5.03 12.49
N ARG A 156 -9.98 6.18 12.02
CA ARG A 156 -9.65 7.27 12.91
C ARG A 156 -10.93 7.56 13.68
N ILE A 157 -10.95 7.26 14.96
CA ILE A 157 -12.04 7.68 15.83
C ILE A 157 -11.94 9.21 15.85
N VAL A 158 -12.63 9.84 14.92
CA VAL A 158 -12.92 11.26 15.06
C VAL A 158 -13.85 11.29 16.26
N ASN A 159 -13.26 11.53 17.41
CA ASN A 159 -13.97 11.62 18.66
C ASN A 159 -15.13 12.60 18.43
N ASP A 160 -16.33 12.23 18.86
CA ASP A 160 -17.51 13.10 18.81
C ASP A 160 -17.18 14.54 19.29
N MET A 161 -16.25 14.66 20.22
CA MET A 161 -15.71 15.93 20.68
C MET A 161 -14.89 16.67 19.62
N GLN A 162 -14.15 15.98 18.72
CA GLN A 162 -13.41 16.62 17.62
C GLN A 162 -14.36 17.16 16.55
N ILE A 163 -15.41 16.40 16.22
CA ILE A 163 -16.46 16.86 15.29
C ILE A 163 -17.12 18.10 15.87
N ARG A 164 -17.46 18.08 17.15
CA ARG A 164 -18.06 19.23 17.85
C ARG A 164 -17.10 20.39 17.96
N ALA A 165 -15.81 20.17 18.26
CA ALA A 165 -14.83 21.23 18.32
C ALA A 165 -14.79 22.05 17.01
N ASN A 166 -14.84 21.37 15.86
CA ASN A 166 -14.83 22.05 14.56
C ASN A 166 -16.05 22.93 14.28
N MET A 167 -17.11 22.79 15.07
CA MET A 167 -18.33 23.61 14.97
C MET A 167 -18.26 24.89 15.81
N TYR A 168 -17.29 25.02 16.68
CA TYR A 168 -17.14 26.16 17.58
C TYR A 168 -16.00 27.08 17.15
N SER A 169 -16.18 28.35 17.45
CA SER A 169 -15.12 29.39 17.44
C SER A 169 -14.71 29.75 18.86
N SER A 170 -13.45 30.13 19.02
CA SER A 170 -12.93 30.64 20.27
C SER A 170 -12.16 31.95 20.02
N SER A 171 -12.25 32.87 20.95
CA SER A 171 -11.43 34.10 20.95
C SER A 171 -9.98 33.81 21.36
N THR A 172 -9.69 32.62 21.84
CA THR A 172 -8.36 32.16 22.23
C THR A 172 -7.93 30.97 21.33
N PRO A 173 -6.63 30.68 21.22
CA PRO A 173 -6.15 29.53 20.45
C PRO A 173 -6.45 28.19 21.10
N TYR A 174 -7.33 28.15 22.08
CA TYR A 174 -7.71 26.93 22.81
C TYR A 174 -9.23 26.80 22.91
N LEU A 175 -9.70 25.58 22.81
CA LEU A 175 -11.10 25.21 23.03
C LEU A 175 -11.14 24.03 24.01
N ILE A 176 -11.93 24.16 25.06
CA ILE A 176 -12.17 23.08 26.00
C ILE A 176 -13.61 22.63 25.85
N LEU A 177 -13.80 21.36 25.55
CA LEU A 177 -15.12 20.72 25.49
C LEU A 177 -15.27 19.72 26.62
N VAL A 178 -16.41 19.75 27.31
CA VAL A 178 -16.78 18.81 28.36
C VAL A 178 -17.96 17.99 27.90
N ASN A 179 -17.77 16.68 27.75
CA ASN A 179 -18.87 15.74 27.54
C ASN A 179 -19.36 15.22 28.90
N ARG A 180 -20.48 15.76 29.36
CA ARG A 180 -21.04 15.42 30.69
C ARG A 180 -21.59 14.00 30.76
N SER A 181 -22.06 13.42 29.65
CA SER A 181 -22.61 12.06 29.61
C SER A 181 -21.54 10.99 29.68
N THR A 182 -20.36 11.24 29.12
CA THR A 182 -19.22 10.30 29.14
C THR A 182 -18.14 10.69 30.15
N HIS A 183 -18.31 11.79 30.87
CA HIS A 183 -17.36 12.35 31.85
C HIS A 183 -15.95 12.59 31.24
N ARG A 184 -15.91 13.00 29.96
CA ARG A 184 -14.65 13.31 29.26
C ARG A 184 -14.47 14.79 29.03
N VAL A 185 -13.21 15.24 29.13
CA VAL A 185 -12.80 16.60 28.77
C VAL A 185 -11.85 16.49 27.57
N GLY A 186 -12.11 17.28 26.54
CA GLY A 186 -11.22 17.43 25.38
C GLY A 186 -10.63 18.83 25.37
N ILE A 187 -9.32 18.94 25.22
CA ILE A 187 -8.61 20.20 25.03
C ILE A 187 -8.12 20.24 23.59
N PHE A 188 -8.42 21.30 22.89
CA PHE A 188 -8.08 21.49 21.48
C PHE A 188 -7.31 22.79 21.32
N ARG A 189 -6.31 22.77 20.44
CA ARG A 189 -5.54 23.94 20.04
C ARG A 189 -5.77 24.19 18.55
N GLY A 190 -5.95 25.43 18.16
CA GLY A 190 -6.16 25.81 16.77
C GLY A 190 -7.04 27.05 16.64
N TRP A 191 -7.74 27.14 15.52
CA TRP A 191 -8.68 28.21 15.19
C TRP A 191 -9.94 27.59 14.60
N GLN A 192 -10.99 28.39 14.49
CA GLN A 192 -12.29 27.95 13.97
C GLN A 192 -12.19 27.04 12.75
N GLY A 193 -12.81 25.86 12.82
CA GLY A 193 -12.82 24.86 11.74
C GLY A 193 -11.54 24.04 11.59
N ASN A 194 -10.48 24.31 12.38
CA ASN A 194 -9.20 23.61 12.30
C ASN A 194 -8.61 23.33 13.69
N TRP A 195 -9.40 22.66 14.53
CA TRP A 195 -8.99 22.30 15.88
C TRP A 195 -8.28 20.97 15.92
N GLN A 196 -7.17 20.89 16.63
CA GLN A 196 -6.41 19.66 16.89
C GLN A 196 -6.49 19.31 18.37
N SER A 197 -6.83 18.03 18.68
CA SER A 197 -6.81 17.58 20.07
C SER A 197 -5.39 17.54 20.60
N ILE A 198 -5.22 18.06 21.82
CA ILE A 198 -3.96 17.92 22.57
C ILE A 198 -4.11 16.65 23.39
N GLN A 199 -3.24 15.69 23.14
CA GLN A 199 -3.12 14.48 23.98
C GLN A 199 -2.06 14.76 25.05
N TYR A 200 -2.45 14.49 26.30
CA TYR A 200 -1.54 14.43 27.44
C TYR A 200 -1.39 12.99 27.88
#